data_4821d7960fd931060315644040af8e8c
#
_entry.id   4821d7960fd931060315644040af8e8c
#
_cell.length_a   1.000
_cell.length_b   1.000
_cell.length_c   1.000
_cell.angle_alpha   90.00
_cell.angle_beta   90.00
_cell.angle_gamma   90.00
#
_symmetry.space_group_name_H-M   'P 1'
#
loop_
_entity.id
_entity.type
_entity.pdbx_description
1 polymer ?
#
loop_
_entity_poly.entity_id
_entity_poly.type
_entity_poly.pdbx_seq_one_letter_code
_entity_poly.pdbx_strand_id
1 'polypeptide(L)'
;MTTVVTSGVFPSTTPGISPVNGLGSADLRWGSSGSQSGYQFRGSAADVQLDGTEFVVGTFVHRNLPTSVSPDRFNVQLAVNVMFEDGSTTDLNFTFHHYETPNTTGSSPADDDLVDLQEFIHPQPVTIDGKQYKAVLSGFKRGGQIVRQFRSPEGGVNFAEVVCMFTVDEPDVIISDLRYLGNGTGQPDEYIEILNKGGAPQDLTGWAAESKPTGHAYTFPPGTVIQPGQRYRVYTNEVRQEFGGFSFGSSEEVWRDQGGIARLVHDNFVVDQYPYLDKGFNRTGAP
;
A
#
# COMPACT_ATOMS: atom_id res chain seq x y z
N MET A 1 -10.92 -5.49 -19.12
CA MET A 1 -10.16 -6.52 -18.37
C MET A 1 -9.15 -7.10 -19.32
N THR A 2 -7.90 -7.19 -18.95
CA THR A 2 -6.81 -7.80 -19.74
C THR A 2 -5.96 -8.65 -18.80
N THR A 3 -5.42 -9.76 -19.32
CA THR A 3 -4.50 -10.61 -18.55
C THR A 3 -3.08 -10.08 -18.70
N VAL A 4 -2.34 -10.04 -17.61
CA VAL A 4 -0.92 -9.67 -17.61
C VAL A 4 -0.08 -10.79 -17.02
N VAL A 5 1.15 -10.91 -17.53
CA VAL A 5 2.20 -11.74 -16.95
C VAL A 5 3.37 -10.83 -16.61
N THR A 6 3.91 -10.95 -15.40
CA THR A 6 4.97 -10.08 -14.92
C THR A 6 6.26 -10.85 -14.65
N SER A 7 7.36 -10.16 -14.80
CA SER A 7 8.70 -10.59 -14.32
C SER A 7 9.45 -9.38 -13.82
N GLY A 8 10.46 -9.56 -12.95
CA GLY A 8 11.18 -8.41 -12.44
C GLY A 8 12.62 -8.72 -12.07
N VAL A 9 13.44 -7.67 -12.11
CA VAL A 9 14.87 -7.72 -11.77
C VAL A 9 15.23 -6.52 -10.91
N PHE A 10 16.34 -6.63 -10.18
CA PHE A 10 16.92 -5.55 -9.36
C PHE A 10 18.15 -4.96 -10.09
N PRO A 11 17.98 -3.91 -10.91
CA PRO A 11 19.04 -3.38 -11.74
C PRO A 11 20.14 -2.65 -10.96
N SER A 12 19.80 -1.99 -9.85
CA SER A 12 20.73 -1.14 -9.12
C SER A 12 20.39 -0.94 -7.66
N THR A 13 21.42 -0.49 -6.92
CA THR A 13 21.28 0.09 -5.58
C THR A 13 21.90 1.49 -5.56
N THR A 14 21.34 2.41 -4.74
CA THR A 14 21.83 3.79 -4.63
C THR A 14 21.79 4.26 -3.15
N PRO A 15 22.91 4.61 -2.53
CA PRO A 15 24.26 4.40 -3.06
C PRO A 15 24.56 2.92 -3.33
N GLY A 16 25.62 2.65 -4.13
CA GLY A 16 26.06 1.28 -4.33
C GLY A 16 26.50 0.66 -3.01
N ILE A 17 26.11 -0.59 -2.78
CA ILE A 17 26.42 -1.36 -1.57
C ILE A 17 27.50 -2.40 -1.84
N SER A 18 28.22 -2.81 -0.79
CA SER A 18 29.27 -3.82 -0.92
C SER A 18 29.35 -4.66 0.36
N PRO A 19 29.52 -5.98 0.23
CA PRO A 19 29.49 -6.77 -1.02
C PRO A 19 28.06 -6.95 -1.56
N VAL A 20 27.92 -7.03 -2.87
CA VAL A 20 26.64 -7.26 -3.55
C VAL A 20 26.80 -8.24 -4.72
N ASN A 21 25.80 -9.07 -4.95
CA ASN A 21 25.70 -10.02 -6.07
C ASN A 21 24.29 -10.00 -6.66
N GLY A 22 24.17 -10.40 -7.92
CA GLY A 22 22.86 -10.60 -8.56
C GLY A 22 22.20 -9.30 -9.05
N LEU A 23 22.89 -8.18 -9.14
CA LEU A 23 22.39 -7.00 -9.84
C LEU A 23 21.99 -7.35 -11.28
N GLY A 24 20.85 -6.85 -11.73
CA GLY A 24 20.26 -7.18 -13.02
C GLY A 24 19.52 -8.53 -13.05
N SER A 25 19.38 -9.20 -11.93
CA SER A 25 18.61 -10.46 -11.81
C SER A 25 17.42 -10.32 -10.86
N ALA A 26 16.59 -11.35 -10.83
CA ALA A 26 15.45 -11.43 -9.90
C ALA A 26 15.87 -11.82 -8.46
N ASP A 27 17.15 -12.07 -8.21
CA ASP A 27 17.70 -12.49 -6.91
C ASP A 27 18.94 -11.63 -6.59
N LEU A 28 18.76 -10.59 -5.79
CA LEU A 28 19.78 -9.67 -5.31
C LEU A 28 20.27 -10.12 -3.93
N ARG A 29 21.58 -10.17 -3.71
CA ARG A 29 22.21 -10.58 -2.46
C ARG A 29 23.26 -9.58 -2.00
N TRP A 30 23.33 -9.36 -0.68
CA TRP A 30 24.38 -8.55 -0.05
C TRP A 30 24.87 -9.17 1.25
N GLY A 31 25.99 -8.63 1.76
CA GLY A 31 26.62 -9.12 2.97
C GLY A 31 27.70 -10.17 2.72
N SER A 32 28.32 -10.65 3.80
CA SER A 32 29.45 -11.57 3.74
C SER A 32 29.06 -12.96 3.23
N SER A 33 29.99 -13.67 2.62
CA SER A 33 29.78 -14.94 1.91
C SER A 33 29.19 -16.09 2.75
N GLY A 34 29.13 -15.97 4.06
CA GLY A 34 28.55 -17.00 4.94
C GLY A 34 27.12 -16.69 5.38
N SER A 35 26.68 -15.44 5.24
CA SER A 35 25.37 -14.97 5.70
C SER A 35 24.94 -13.79 4.81
N GLN A 36 24.24 -14.09 3.73
CA GLN A 36 23.79 -13.06 2.79
C GLN A 36 22.30 -12.79 2.95
N SER A 37 21.97 -11.56 3.28
CA SER A 37 20.64 -11.02 3.11
C SER A 37 20.34 -10.76 1.64
N GLY A 38 19.10 -10.45 1.30
CA GLY A 38 18.79 -10.16 -0.09
C GLY A 38 17.33 -10.15 -0.42
N TYR A 39 17.05 -9.69 -1.63
CA TYR A 39 15.72 -9.65 -2.21
C TYR A 39 15.56 -10.67 -3.33
N GLN A 40 14.35 -11.22 -3.42
CA GLN A 40 13.91 -11.95 -4.60
C GLN A 40 12.56 -11.41 -5.04
N PHE A 41 12.40 -11.24 -6.34
CA PHE A 41 11.10 -10.95 -6.94
C PHE A 41 10.61 -12.14 -7.76
N ARG A 42 9.35 -12.51 -7.53
CA ARG A 42 8.65 -13.54 -8.30
C ARG A 42 7.46 -12.89 -8.96
N GLY A 43 7.46 -12.85 -10.28
CA GLY A 43 6.33 -12.32 -11.04
C GLY A 43 5.06 -13.14 -10.84
N SER A 44 3.96 -12.62 -11.34
CA SER A 44 2.62 -13.21 -11.27
C SER A 44 1.96 -13.23 -12.66
N ALA A 45 0.83 -13.92 -12.74
CA ALA A 45 -0.15 -13.75 -13.79
C ALA A 45 -1.46 -13.30 -13.14
N ALA A 46 -2.09 -12.25 -13.67
CA ALA A 46 -3.29 -11.67 -13.10
C ALA A 46 -4.21 -11.11 -14.19
N ASP A 47 -5.51 -11.15 -13.92
CA ASP A 47 -6.50 -10.39 -14.69
C ASP A 47 -6.55 -8.97 -14.11
N VAL A 48 -6.41 -7.98 -14.98
CA VAL A 48 -6.27 -6.57 -14.61
C VAL A 48 -7.42 -5.76 -15.18
N GLN A 49 -7.99 -4.91 -14.32
CA GLN A 49 -8.90 -3.86 -14.71
C GLN A 49 -8.14 -2.53 -14.78
N LEU A 50 -8.55 -1.64 -15.69
CA LEU A 50 -7.86 -0.37 -15.95
C LEU A 50 -8.60 0.82 -15.32
N ASP A 51 -9.22 0.60 -14.17
CA ASP A 51 -10.13 1.52 -13.48
C ASP A 51 -9.72 1.83 -12.04
N GLY A 52 -8.45 1.57 -11.69
CA GLY A 52 -7.94 1.69 -10.34
C GLY A 52 -8.15 0.45 -9.47
N THR A 53 -8.64 -0.65 -10.05
CA THR A 53 -8.69 -1.94 -9.34
C THR A 53 -7.29 -2.48 -9.12
N GLU A 54 -7.01 -2.87 -7.88
CA GLU A 54 -5.71 -3.39 -7.47
C GLU A 54 -5.49 -4.82 -7.93
N PHE A 55 -4.26 -5.12 -8.34
CA PHE A 55 -3.82 -6.47 -8.68
C PHE A 55 -2.43 -6.77 -8.11
N VAL A 56 -2.11 -8.04 -7.93
CA VAL A 56 -0.80 -8.48 -7.46
C VAL A 56 0.16 -8.52 -8.65
N VAL A 57 1.16 -7.64 -8.64
CA VAL A 57 2.19 -7.58 -9.68
C VAL A 57 3.29 -8.60 -9.46
N GLY A 58 3.40 -9.15 -8.25
CA GLY A 58 4.36 -10.20 -7.92
C GLY A 58 4.56 -10.35 -6.41
N THR A 59 5.42 -11.28 -6.04
CA THR A 59 5.81 -11.52 -4.65
C THR A 59 7.22 -10.98 -4.43
N PHE A 60 7.33 -10.06 -3.49
CA PHE A 60 8.59 -9.59 -2.92
C PHE A 60 9.00 -10.52 -1.77
N VAL A 61 10.22 -11.00 -1.82
CA VAL A 61 10.79 -11.88 -0.80
C VAL A 61 12.04 -11.21 -0.24
N HIS A 62 12.11 -11.04 1.05
CA HIS A 62 13.31 -10.61 1.77
C HIS A 62 13.86 -11.76 2.61
N ARG A 63 15.05 -12.21 2.28
CA ARG A 63 15.88 -13.04 3.16
C ARG A 63 16.62 -12.08 4.08
N ASN A 64 16.27 -12.09 5.35
CA ASN A 64 16.93 -11.30 6.38
C ASN A 64 17.76 -12.21 7.27
N LEU A 65 19.07 -12.10 7.18
CA LEU A 65 20.04 -12.87 7.96
C LEU A 65 21.00 -11.90 8.65
N PRO A 66 21.51 -12.25 9.85
CA PRO A 66 22.49 -11.43 10.53
C PRO A 66 23.72 -11.20 9.65
N THR A 67 23.81 -10.04 9.05
CA THR A 67 24.89 -9.63 8.16
C THR A 67 25.20 -8.16 8.34
N SER A 68 26.15 -7.65 7.60
CA SER A 68 26.45 -6.24 7.51
C SER A 68 26.70 -5.84 6.07
N VAL A 69 26.26 -4.66 5.72
CA VAL A 69 26.46 -4.03 4.44
C VAL A 69 26.82 -2.56 4.64
N SER A 70 27.56 -1.98 3.72
CA SER A 70 27.90 -0.56 3.78
C SER A 70 27.51 0.13 2.48
N PRO A 71 26.75 1.20 2.56
CA PRO A 71 26.07 1.72 3.76
C PRO A 71 24.89 0.83 4.21
N ASP A 72 24.42 1.01 5.44
CA ASP A 72 23.28 0.30 6.03
C ASP A 72 21.91 0.83 5.56
N ARG A 73 21.91 1.97 4.89
CA ARG A 73 20.72 2.59 4.27
C ARG A 73 20.97 2.82 2.79
N PHE A 74 20.12 2.23 1.99
CA PHE A 74 20.25 2.32 0.54
C PHE A 74 18.90 2.13 -0.16
N ASN A 75 18.83 2.63 -1.37
CA ASN A 75 17.69 2.39 -2.24
C ASN A 75 17.97 1.18 -3.12
N VAL A 76 16.95 0.38 -3.34
CA VAL A 76 16.97 -0.72 -4.30
C VAL A 76 15.94 -0.43 -5.37
N GLN A 77 16.36 -0.45 -6.62
CA GLN A 77 15.43 -0.39 -7.75
C GLN A 77 14.91 -1.79 -8.08
N LEU A 78 13.62 -1.90 -8.31
CA LEU A 78 12.95 -3.05 -8.90
C LEU A 78 12.37 -2.60 -10.25
N ALA A 79 12.83 -3.20 -11.33
CA ALA A 79 12.24 -3.06 -12.65
C ALA A 79 11.36 -4.27 -12.93
N VAL A 80 10.06 -4.03 -13.15
CA VAL A 80 9.07 -5.08 -13.45
C VAL A 80 8.62 -4.93 -14.89
N ASN A 81 8.86 -5.94 -15.69
CA ASN A 81 8.26 -6.06 -17.02
C ASN A 81 6.85 -6.61 -16.88
N VAL A 82 5.89 -5.93 -17.47
CA VAL A 82 4.47 -6.33 -17.56
C VAL A 82 4.17 -6.63 -19.01
N MET A 83 3.83 -7.87 -19.31
CA MET A 83 3.42 -8.32 -20.64
C MET A 83 1.90 -8.50 -20.63
N PHE A 84 1.24 -7.81 -21.54
CA PHE A 84 -0.21 -7.90 -21.75
C PHE A 84 -0.58 -9.06 -22.68
N GLU A 85 -1.85 -9.43 -22.68
CA GLU A 85 -2.39 -10.55 -23.48
C GLU A 85 -2.16 -10.37 -24.99
N ASP A 86 -2.15 -9.13 -25.49
CA ASP A 86 -1.87 -8.79 -26.89
C ASP A 86 -0.37 -8.90 -27.27
N GLY A 87 0.49 -9.24 -26.30
CA GLY A 87 1.94 -9.32 -26.44
C GLY A 87 2.68 -7.98 -26.29
N SER A 88 1.97 -6.89 -26.07
CA SER A 88 2.61 -5.61 -25.73
C SER A 88 3.25 -5.69 -24.34
N THR A 89 4.29 -4.88 -24.11
CA THR A 89 5.01 -4.86 -22.85
C THR A 89 5.21 -3.44 -22.33
N THR A 90 5.29 -3.30 -21.03
CA THR A 90 5.72 -2.07 -20.36
C THR A 90 6.62 -2.41 -19.18
N ASP A 91 7.58 -1.52 -18.87
CA ASP A 91 8.45 -1.65 -17.71
C ASP A 91 8.00 -0.66 -16.63
N LEU A 92 7.74 -1.19 -15.43
CA LEU A 92 7.44 -0.41 -14.24
C LEU A 92 8.69 -0.38 -13.36
N ASN A 93 9.12 0.81 -12.96
CA ASN A 93 10.28 0.98 -12.10
C ASN A 93 9.84 1.49 -10.74
N PHE A 94 10.22 0.75 -9.69
CA PHE A 94 9.92 1.08 -8.29
C PHE A 94 11.21 1.25 -7.51
N THR A 95 11.19 2.15 -6.54
CA THR A 95 12.32 2.36 -5.63
C THR A 95 11.89 1.99 -4.20
N PHE A 96 12.63 1.07 -3.60
CA PHE A 96 12.50 0.70 -2.19
C PHE A 96 13.62 1.34 -1.38
N HIS A 97 13.30 1.94 -0.26
CA HIS A 97 14.27 2.31 0.77
C HIS A 97 14.49 1.12 1.69
N HIS A 98 15.71 0.65 1.76
CA HIS A 98 16.13 -0.38 2.69
C HIS A 98 16.91 0.22 3.86
N TYR A 99 16.58 -0.24 5.05
CA TYR A 99 17.37 -0.04 6.24
C TYR A 99 17.74 -1.39 6.84
N GLU A 100 19.02 -1.74 6.71
CA GLU A 100 19.63 -2.89 7.38
C GLU A 100 19.89 -2.49 8.83
N THR A 101 19.13 -3.03 9.77
CA THR A 101 19.23 -2.65 11.17
C THR A 101 20.44 -3.28 11.83
N PRO A 102 21.08 -2.60 12.78
CA PRO A 102 22.14 -3.23 13.58
C PRO A 102 21.53 -4.35 14.43
N ASN A 103 22.00 -5.58 14.24
CA ASN A 103 21.56 -6.76 14.96
C ASN A 103 22.13 -6.82 16.38
N THR A 104 21.73 -5.87 17.23
CA THR A 104 22.36 -5.62 18.53
C THR A 104 21.55 -6.11 19.71
N THR A 105 20.25 -6.30 19.55
CA THR A 105 19.33 -6.65 20.65
C THR A 105 18.98 -8.13 20.69
N GLY A 106 19.07 -8.83 19.54
CA GLY A 106 18.65 -10.22 19.37
C GLY A 106 17.14 -10.40 19.44
N SER A 107 16.35 -9.32 19.21
CA SER A 107 14.89 -9.37 19.36
C SER A 107 14.16 -8.48 18.35
N SER A 108 13.04 -9.01 17.83
CA SER A 108 12.03 -8.22 17.11
C SER A 108 11.23 -7.35 18.13
N PRO A 109 10.82 -6.13 17.75
CA PRO A 109 10.97 -5.50 16.42
C PRO A 109 12.24 -4.63 16.28
N ALA A 110 13.16 -4.62 17.25
CA ALA A 110 14.29 -3.70 17.26
C ALA A 110 15.34 -4.01 16.18
N ASP A 111 15.53 -5.30 15.89
CA ASP A 111 16.49 -5.78 14.89
C ASP A 111 15.82 -6.12 13.54
N ASP A 112 14.52 -5.80 13.38
CA ASP A 112 13.83 -6.05 12.10
C ASP A 112 14.26 -5.04 11.05
N ASP A 113 14.64 -5.51 9.86
CA ASP A 113 14.89 -4.62 8.74
C ASP A 113 13.63 -3.95 8.23
N LEU A 114 13.80 -2.75 7.70
CA LEU A 114 12.71 -1.93 7.19
C LEU A 114 12.87 -1.73 5.69
N VAL A 115 11.79 -1.95 4.96
CA VAL A 115 11.69 -1.70 3.52
C VAL A 115 10.52 -0.75 3.28
N ASP A 116 10.83 0.49 2.91
CA ASP A 116 9.84 1.53 2.66
C ASP A 116 9.65 1.76 1.17
N LEU A 117 8.40 1.91 0.75
CA LEU A 117 8.07 2.39 -0.58
C LEU A 117 8.14 3.92 -0.62
N GLN A 118 8.91 4.46 -1.58
CA GLN A 118 9.12 5.90 -1.72
C GLN A 118 8.26 6.52 -2.82
N GLU A 119 8.18 5.84 -3.95
CA GLU A 119 7.46 6.32 -5.12
C GLU A 119 6.26 5.43 -5.41
N PHE A 120 5.10 6.05 -5.60
CA PHE A 120 3.82 5.36 -5.78
C PHE A 120 3.31 5.46 -7.21
N ILE A 121 3.81 6.40 -7.99
CA ILE A 121 3.38 6.61 -9.37
C ILE A 121 4.58 6.31 -10.27
N HIS A 122 4.38 5.41 -11.23
CA HIS A 122 5.36 5.22 -12.29
C HIS A 122 5.48 6.54 -13.09
N PRO A 123 6.71 7.04 -13.33
CA PRO A 123 6.90 8.40 -13.87
C PRO A 123 6.41 8.57 -15.31
N GLN A 124 6.31 7.47 -16.06
CA GLN A 124 5.84 7.50 -17.44
C GLN A 124 4.44 6.88 -17.54
N PRO A 125 3.54 7.45 -18.36
CA PRO A 125 2.27 6.82 -18.64
C PRO A 125 2.48 5.50 -19.39
N VAL A 126 1.61 4.54 -19.10
CA VAL A 126 1.55 3.24 -19.78
C VAL A 126 0.47 3.32 -20.85
N THR A 127 0.81 2.99 -22.09
CA THR A 127 -0.18 2.94 -23.18
C THR A 127 -0.71 1.51 -23.31
N ILE A 128 -2.01 1.34 -23.13
CA ILE A 128 -2.71 0.08 -23.25
C ILE A 128 -3.89 0.30 -24.22
N ASP A 129 -3.99 -0.47 -25.29
CA ASP A 129 -5.01 -0.30 -26.34
C ASP A 129 -5.14 1.15 -26.85
N GLY A 130 -4.02 1.84 -27.01
CA GLY A 130 -3.95 3.22 -27.49
C GLY A 130 -4.40 4.29 -26.49
N LYS A 131 -4.75 3.91 -25.26
CA LYS A 131 -5.08 4.83 -24.14
C LYS A 131 -3.93 4.91 -23.15
N GLN A 132 -3.79 6.09 -22.55
CA GLN A 132 -2.76 6.30 -21.52
C GLN A 132 -3.33 6.09 -20.11
N TYR A 133 -2.56 5.37 -19.30
CA TYR A 133 -2.86 5.09 -17.90
C TYR A 133 -1.65 5.44 -17.02
N LYS A 134 -1.91 5.71 -15.75
CA LYS A 134 -0.90 5.74 -14.70
C LYS A 134 -0.79 4.34 -14.07
N ALA A 135 0.43 3.88 -13.88
CA ALA A 135 0.68 2.73 -13.02
C ALA A 135 1.00 3.23 -11.62
N VAL A 136 0.25 2.76 -10.65
CA VAL A 136 0.35 3.19 -9.25
C VAL A 136 0.70 1.98 -8.39
N LEU A 137 1.76 2.10 -7.58
CA LEU A 137 2.15 1.11 -6.60
C LEU A 137 1.36 1.35 -5.30
N SER A 138 0.42 0.47 -5.00
CA SER A 138 -0.43 0.60 -3.81
C SER A 138 0.29 0.26 -2.51
N GLY A 139 1.19 -0.73 -2.54
CA GLY A 139 1.93 -1.14 -1.36
C GLY A 139 2.34 -2.60 -1.33
N PHE A 140 2.73 -3.03 -0.15
CA PHE A 140 2.94 -4.43 0.20
C PHE A 140 1.67 -5.00 0.85
N LYS A 141 1.11 -6.07 0.29
CA LYS A 141 -0.02 -6.78 0.90
C LYS A 141 0.48 -7.91 1.78
N ARG A 142 0.14 -7.86 3.05
CA ARG A 142 0.50 -8.87 4.06
C ARG A 142 -0.67 -9.07 5.02
N GLY A 143 -1.09 -10.32 5.23
CA GLY A 143 -2.22 -10.62 6.12
C GLY A 143 -3.53 -9.92 5.72
N GLY A 144 -3.75 -9.70 4.42
CA GLY A 144 -4.93 -9.00 3.90
C GLY A 144 -4.86 -7.46 3.96
N GLN A 145 -3.83 -6.90 4.57
CA GLN A 145 -3.61 -5.45 4.68
C GLN A 145 -2.58 -4.98 3.66
N ILE A 146 -2.78 -3.80 3.08
CA ILE A 146 -1.79 -3.11 2.24
C ILE A 146 -1.10 -2.05 3.08
N VAL A 147 0.22 -2.18 3.16
CA VAL A 147 1.09 -1.29 3.95
C VAL A 147 2.21 -0.74 3.08
N ARG A 148 2.74 0.42 3.44
CA ARG A 148 3.85 1.07 2.74
C ARG A 148 5.22 0.64 3.23
N GLN A 149 5.30 0.19 4.47
CA GLN A 149 6.50 -0.33 5.10
C GLN A 149 6.38 -1.83 5.28
N PHE A 150 7.33 -2.56 4.71
CA PHE A 150 7.52 -3.97 4.97
C PHE A 150 8.56 -4.14 6.08
N ARG A 151 8.14 -4.69 7.20
CA ARG A 151 9.02 -5.03 8.31
C ARG A 151 9.40 -6.49 8.22
N SER A 152 10.70 -6.76 8.26
CA SER A 152 11.30 -8.08 8.04
C SER A 152 12.09 -8.55 9.25
N PRO A 153 11.53 -9.46 10.08
CA PRO A 153 12.25 -10.06 11.19
C PRO A 153 13.53 -10.77 10.76
N GLU A 154 14.54 -10.71 11.65
CA GLU A 154 15.81 -11.38 11.47
C GLU A 154 15.72 -12.91 11.46
N GLY A 155 16.73 -13.54 10.84
CA GLY A 155 16.97 -14.99 10.88
C GLY A 155 16.07 -15.79 9.96
N GLY A 156 15.38 -15.16 8.99
CA GLY A 156 14.39 -15.84 8.18
C GLY A 156 14.20 -15.33 6.75
N VAL A 157 13.15 -15.88 6.15
CA VAL A 157 12.65 -15.43 4.84
C VAL A 157 11.26 -14.87 5.03
N ASN A 158 11.11 -13.61 4.71
CA ASN A 158 9.88 -12.85 4.83
C ASN A 158 9.36 -12.49 3.43
N PHE A 159 8.06 -12.44 3.24
CA PHE A 159 7.47 -12.13 1.94
C PHE A 159 6.22 -11.27 2.07
N ALA A 160 5.95 -10.54 1.01
CA ALA A 160 4.71 -9.78 0.81
C ALA A 160 4.35 -9.77 -0.68
N GLU A 161 3.08 -9.67 -0.98
CA GLU A 161 2.64 -9.38 -2.35
C GLU A 161 2.87 -7.90 -2.64
N VAL A 162 3.41 -7.60 -3.82
CA VAL A 162 3.49 -6.23 -4.34
C VAL A 162 2.22 -5.95 -5.12
N VAL A 163 1.52 -4.88 -4.77
CA VAL A 163 0.21 -4.55 -5.32
C VAL A 163 0.29 -3.26 -6.11
N CYS A 164 -0.23 -3.30 -7.34
CA CYS A 164 -0.32 -2.17 -8.25
C CYS A 164 -1.75 -1.99 -8.76
N MET A 165 -2.00 -0.85 -9.40
CA MET A 165 -3.20 -0.60 -10.19
C MET A 165 -2.86 0.23 -11.42
N PHE A 166 -3.67 0.10 -12.47
CA PHE A 166 -3.68 1.03 -13.61
C PHE A 166 -4.91 1.92 -13.51
N THR A 167 -4.73 3.24 -13.66
CA THR A 167 -5.80 4.21 -13.49
C THR A 167 -5.61 5.42 -14.41
N VAL A 168 -6.65 6.21 -14.59
CA VAL A 168 -6.58 7.48 -15.33
C VAL A 168 -5.96 8.58 -14.46
N ASP A 169 -5.46 9.67 -15.10
CA ASP A 169 -4.78 10.78 -14.42
C ASP A 169 -5.78 11.77 -13.78
N GLU A 170 -6.67 11.24 -12.94
CA GLU A 170 -7.66 11.98 -12.17
C GLU A 170 -7.73 11.44 -10.75
N PRO A 171 -8.07 12.25 -9.73
CA PRO A 171 -8.31 11.72 -8.38
C PRO A 171 -9.60 10.90 -8.33
N ASP A 172 -9.59 9.81 -7.57
CA ASP A 172 -10.78 9.00 -7.29
C ASP A 172 -10.71 8.47 -5.86
N VAL A 173 -11.32 9.21 -4.93
CA VAL A 173 -11.25 8.92 -3.50
C VAL A 173 -12.51 8.23 -3.05
N ILE A 174 -12.33 7.03 -2.50
CA ILE A 174 -13.41 6.16 -2.04
C ILE A 174 -13.22 5.73 -0.58
N ILE A 175 -14.29 5.22 0.04
CA ILE A 175 -14.21 4.45 1.28
C ILE A 175 -13.82 3.03 0.90
N SER A 176 -12.58 2.62 1.21
CA SER A 176 -12.04 1.31 0.83
C SER A 176 -12.32 0.23 1.86
N ASP A 177 -12.42 0.60 3.15
CA ASP A 177 -12.66 -0.34 4.25
C ASP A 177 -13.35 0.35 5.43
N LEU A 178 -14.05 -0.43 6.24
CA LEU A 178 -14.68 0.01 7.48
C LEU A 178 -14.60 -1.11 8.52
N ARG A 179 -13.88 -0.87 9.59
CA ARG A 179 -13.91 -1.70 10.79
C ARG A 179 -14.89 -1.09 11.79
N TYR A 180 -16.07 -1.67 11.87
CA TYR A 180 -17.17 -1.24 12.76
C TYR A 180 -17.31 -2.08 14.04
N LEU A 181 -16.50 -3.13 14.19
CA LEU A 181 -16.40 -3.96 15.40
C LEU A 181 -15.00 -3.81 15.96
N GLY A 182 -14.86 -2.98 16.95
CA GLY A 182 -13.61 -2.73 17.65
C GLY A 182 -13.44 -3.60 18.90
N ASN A 183 -12.37 -3.33 19.62
CA ASN A 183 -12.04 -4.02 20.87
C ASN A 183 -12.17 -3.06 22.07
N GLY A 184 -12.60 -3.62 23.20
CA GLY A 184 -12.69 -2.89 24.46
C GLY A 184 -13.84 -1.89 24.55
N THR A 185 -13.86 -1.14 25.65
CA THR A 185 -14.90 -0.13 25.87
C THR A 185 -14.72 1.05 24.93
N GLY A 186 -15.81 1.48 24.27
CA GLY A 186 -15.79 2.59 23.31
C GLY A 186 -15.12 2.24 21.98
N GLN A 187 -14.67 0.99 21.80
CA GLN A 187 -14.12 0.46 20.54
C GLN A 187 -13.10 1.40 19.87
N PRO A 188 -12.01 1.79 20.54
CA PRO A 188 -11.09 2.84 20.06
C PRO A 188 -10.40 2.51 18.74
N ASP A 189 -10.31 1.24 18.38
CA ASP A 189 -9.63 0.71 17.20
C ASP A 189 -10.57 0.49 15.98
N GLU A 190 -11.85 0.89 16.08
CA GLU A 190 -12.68 1.03 14.88
C GLU A 190 -12.10 2.11 13.97
N TYR A 191 -12.31 1.96 12.67
CA TYR A 191 -11.87 2.96 11.70
C TYR A 191 -12.73 2.97 10.43
N ILE A 192 -12.72 4.10 9.75
CA ILE A 192 -13.02 4.22 8.32
C ILE A 192 -11.70 4.38 7.56
N GLU A 193 -11.53 3.63 6.48
CA GLU A 193 -10.38 3.77 5.58
C GLU A 193 -10.82 4.43 4.28
N ILE A 194 -10.10 5.45 3.86
CA ILE A 194 -10.24 6.07 2.55
C ILE A 194 -9.01 5.77 1.70
N LEU A 195 -9.23 5.57 0.41
CA LEU A 195 -8.22 5.29 -0.60
C LEU A 195 -8.39 6.25 -1.77
N ASN A 196 -7.31 6.85 -2.22
CA ASN A 196 -7.29 7.46 -3.55
C ASN A 196 -6.86 6.38 -4.57
N LYS A 197 -7.82 5.81 -5.29
CA LYS A 197 -7.56 4.85 -6.37
C LYS A 197 -7.34 5.53 -7.73
N GLY A 198 -7.42 6.85 -7.78
CA GLY A 198 -7.11 7.66 -8.95
C GLY A 198 -5.62 7.86 -9.18
N GLY A 199 -5.25 8.39 -10.32
CA GLY A 199 -3.87 8.65 -10.74
C GLY A 199 -3.36 10.06 -10.41
N ALA A 200 -4.19 10.91 -9.83
CA ALA A 200 -3.82 12.26 -9.41
C ALA A 200 -4.05 12.45 -7.90
N PRO A 201 -3.28 13.32 -7.22
CA PRO A 201 -3.49 13.62 -5.81
C PRO A 201 -4.82 14.38 -5.59
N GLN A 202 -5.46 14.16 -4.44
CA GLN A 202 -6.64 14.89 -4.00
C GLN A 202 -6.33 15.68 -2.73
N ASP A 203 -6.63 16.97 -2.73
CA ASP A 203 -6.69 17.77 -1.50
C ASP A 203 -7.98 17.45 -0.75
N LEU A 204 -7.84 16.98 0.49
CA LEU A 204 -8.93 16.63 1.38
C LEU A 204 -9.32 17.78 2.34
N THR A 205 -8.80 18.98 2.14
CA THR A 205 -9.18 20.14 2.96
C THR A 205 -10.69 20.30 2.99
N GLY A 206 -11.28 20.22 4.19
CA GLY A 206 -12.73 20.36 4.38
C GLY A 206 -13.59 19.13 4.02
N TRP A 207 -12.96 18.06 3.52
CA TRP A 207 -13.67 16.79 3.41
C TRP A 207 -13.94 16.21 4.79
N ALA A 208 -15.02 15.45 4.93
CA ALA A 208 -15.34 14.82 6.20
C ALA A 208 -15.72 13.34 6.04
N ALA A 209 -15.28 12.54 7.02
CA ALA A 209 -15.75 11.18 7.24
C ALA A 209 -16.87 11.22 8.26
N GLU A 210 -18.05 10.66 7.93
CA GLU A 210 -19.25 10.74 8.76
C GLU A 210 -19.84 9.36 9.05
N SER A 211 -20.27 9.17 10.30
CA SER A 211 -21.14 8.07 10.70
C SER A 211 -22.58 8.56 10.76
N LYS A 212 -23.41 8.15 9.82
CA LYS A 212 -24.82 8.57 9.78
C LYS A 212 -25.63 8.13 11.02
N PRO A 213 -25.45 6.90 11.54
CA PRO A 213 -26.25 6.46 12.69
C PRO A 213 -25.94 7.19 14.00
N THR A 214 -24.68 7.57 14.23
CA THR A 214 -24.22 8.18 15.49
C THR A 214 -24.08 9.69 15.39
N GLY A 215 -24.02 10.25 14.16
CA GLY A 215 -23.81 11.65 13.90
C GLY A 215 -22.37 12.14 14.10
N HIS A 216 -21.41 11.22 14.36
CA HIS A 216 -20.01 11.57 14.42
C HIS A 216 -19.50 12.00 13.05
N ALA A 217 -18.68 13.05 13.03
CA ALA A 217 -18.03 13.56 11.84
C ALA A 217 -16.57 13.93 12.16
N TYR A 218 -15.67 13.57 11.27
CA TYR A 218 -14.27 13.99 11.31
C TYR A 218 -13.96 14.79 10.04
N THR A 219 -13.55 16.05 10.21
CA THR A 219 -13.14 16.91 9.09
C THR A 219 -11.63 16.90 8.93
N PHE A 220 -11.16 16.61 7.72
CA PHE A 220 -9.72 16.60 7.42
C PHE A 220 -9.15 18.02 7.51
N PRO A 221 -7.99 18.20 8.18
CA PRO A 221 -7.34 19.48 8.33
C PRO A 221 -6.93 20.11 6.99
N PRO A 222 -6.80 21.45 6.93
CA PRO A 222 -6.26 22.13 5.76
C PRO A 222 -4.87 21.58 5.36
N GLY A 223 -4.67 21.39 4.06
CA GLY A 223 -3.43 20.86 3.48
C GLY A 223 -3.27 19.35 3.61
N THR A 224 -4.32 18.62 4.02
CA THR A 224 -4.31 17.15 3.95
C THR A 224 -4.46 16.72 2.51
N VAL A 225 -3.42 16.11 1.94
CA VAL A 225 -3.42 15.60 0.56
C VAL A 225 -3.28 14.09 0.58
N ILE A 226 -4.19 13.40 -0.11
CA ILE A 226 -4.08 11.95 -0.32
C ILE A 226 -3.53 11.68 -1.72
N GLN A 227 -2.36 11.01 -1.76
CA GLN A 227 -1.69 10.66 -3.01
C GLN A 227 -2.35 9.44 -3.68
N PRO A 228 -2.17 9.24 -4.99
CA PRO A 228 -2.55 8.00 -5.65
C PRO A 228 -2.05 6.76 -4.90
N GLY A 229 -2.93 5.78 -4.70
CA GLY A 229 -2.66 4.57 -3.93
C GLY A 229 -2.52 4.76 -2.42
N GLN A 230 -2.61 5.99 -1.93
CA GLN A 230 -2.50 6.27 -0.49
C GLN A 230 -3.81 5.94 0.22
N ARG A 231 -3.65 5.42 1.46
CA ARG A 231 -4.74 5.18 2.39
C ARG A 231 -4.59 6.02 3.63
N TYR A 232 -5.70 6.57 4.09
CA TYR A 232 -5.83 7.18 5.40
C TYR A 232 -6.89 6.46 6.19
N ARG A 233 -6.67 6.31 7.51
CA ARG A 233 -7.68 5.81 8.45
C ARG A 233 -8.01 6.87 9.47
N VAL A 234 -9.30 7.04 9.73
CA VAL A 234 -9.79 7.84 10.86
C VAL A 234 -10.30 6.86 11.90
N TYR A 235 -9.59 6.75 13.01
CA TYR A 235 -9.90 5.84 14.11
C TYR A 235 -10.90 6.45 15.09
N THR A 236 -11.66 5.62 15.81
CA THR A 236 -12.58 6.10 16.86
C THR A 236 -11.82 6.87 17.93
N ASN A 237 -10.75 6.28 18.51
CA ASN A 237 -9.92 6.96 19.52
C ASN A 237 -8.43 6.55 19.50
N GLU A 238 -7.97 5.79 18.51
CA GLU A 238 -6.55 5.53 18.32
C GLU A 238 -5.92 6.57 17.39
N VAL A 239 -4.60 6.73 17.51
CA VAL A 239 -3.79 7.54 16.61
C VAL A 239 -2.69 6.66 16.04
N ARG A 240 -2.77 6.36 14.74
CA ARG A 240 -1.81 5.51 14.03
C ARG A 240 -1.17 6.29 12.89
N GLN A 241 0.09 6.66 13.06
CA GLN A 241 0.82 7.53 12.11
C GLN A 241 1.01 6.87 10.74
N GLU A 242 1.13 5.55 10.70
CA GLU A 242 1.24 4.78 9.46
C GLU A 242 0.02 4.91 8.54
N PHE A 243 -1.13 5.35 9.08
CA PHE A 243 -2.37 5.63 8.34
C PHE A 243 -2.80 7.10 8.41
N GLY A 244 -1.85 8.02 8.67
CA GLY A 244 -2.08 9.47 8.67
C GLY A 244 -2.34 10.10 10.03
N GLY A 245 -2.51 9.30 11.09
CA GLY A 245 -2.64 9.79 12.47
C GLY A 245 -3.98 10.46 12.79
N PHE A 246 -5.04 10.14 12.05
CA PHE A 246 -6.37 10.76 12.23
C PHE A 246 -7.23 9.97 13.22
N SER A 247 -8.01 10.71 14.04
CA SER A 247 -8.91 10.15 15.04
C SER A 247 -10.13 11.02 15.23
N PHE A 248 -11.30 10.40 15.43
CA PHE A 248 -12.51 11.12 15.90
C PHE A 248 -12.32 11.65 17.32
N GLY A 249 -11.44 11.04 18.12
CA GLY A 249 -11.23 11.36 19.52
C GLY A 249 -12.45 11.03 20.39
N SER A 250 -13.30 10.08 19.96
CA SER A 250 -14.51 9.69 20.64
C SER A 250 -14.23 8.65 21.73
N SER A 251 -14.79 8.84 22.91
CA SER A 251 -14.81 7.84 23.98
C SER A 251 -15.88 6.75 23.80
N GLU A 252 -16.76 6.92 22.82
CA GLU A 252 -17.84 6.00 22.49
C GLU A 252 -17.66 5.48 21.05
N GLU A 253 -18.33 4.35 20.73
CA GLU A 253 -18.37 3.81 19.38
C GLU A 253 -18.79 4.86 18.33
N VAL A 254 -18.05 4.96 17.25
CA VAL A 254 -18.43 5.80 16.10
C VAL A 254 -19.28 5.01 15.12
N TRP A 255 -18.99 3.73 14.96
CA TRP A 255 -19.66 2.85 14.02
C TRP A 255 -20.52 1.84 14.80
N ARG A 256 -21.85 1.89 14.61
CA ARG A 256 -22.75 1.00 15.35
C ARG A 256 -22.58 -0.45 14.94
N ASP A 257 -22.48 -1.35 15.93
CA ASP A 257 -22.41 -2.80 15.74
C ASP A 257 -23.62 -3.36 14.96
N GLN A 258 -24.77 -2.70 15.04
CA GLN A 258 -26.01 -3.12 14.37
C GLN A 258 -26.09 -2.71 12.91
N GLY A 259 -25.12 -1.95 12.43
CA GLY A 259 -25.06 -1.48 11.04
C GLY A 259 -25.41 -0.02 10.85
N GLY A 260 -25.12 0.45 9.66
CA GLY A 260 -25.33 1.84 9.30
C GLY A 260 -24.75 2.21 7.94
N ILE A 261 -24.50 3.49 7.76
CA ILE A 261 -23.88 4.04 6.56
C ILE A 261 -22.73 4.94 6.98
N ALA A 262 -21.53 4.61 6.56
CA ALA A 262 -20.38 5.50 6.56
C ALA A 262 -20.41 6.37 5.30
N ARG A 263 -20.02 7.62 5.40
CA ARG A 263 -19.98 8.57 4.28
C ARG A 263 -18.66 9.29 4.22
N LEU A 264 -18.25 9.60 3.01
CA LEU A 264 -17.23 10.59 2.70
C LEU A 264 -17.95 11.77 2.04
N VAL A 265 -17.81 12.96 2.60
CA VAL A 265 -18.54 14.15 2.14
C VAL A 265 -17.59 15.32 1.90
N HIS A 266 -17.94 16.17 0.92
CA HIS A 266 -17.26 17.43 0.63
C HIS A 266 -18.30 18.46 0.17
N ASP A 267 -18.25 19.67 0.74
CA ASP A 267 -19.18 20.76 0.45
C ASP A 267 -20.67 20.35 0.49
N ASN A 268 -21.03 19.55 1.49
CA ASN A 268 -22.38 18.95 1.67
C ASN A 268 -22.79 17.91 0.60
N PHE A 269 -21.91 17.55 -0.32
CA PHE A 269 -22.15 16.45 -1.27
C PHE A 269 -21.57 15.16 -0.74
N VAL A 270 -22.30 14.06 -0.88
CA VAL A 270 -21.80 12.72 -0.61
C VAL A 270 -20.92 12.31 -1.78
N VAL A 271 -19.62 12.18 -1.53
CA VAL A 271 -18.64 11.72 -2.52
C VAL A 271 -18.71 10.21 -2.64
N ASP A 272 -18.73 9.51 -1.49
CA ASP A 272 -18.87 8.06 -1.44
C ASP A 272 -19.62 7.66 -0.16
N GLN A 273 -20.23 6.46 -0.18
CA GLN A 273 -20.90 5.89 0.98
C GLN A 273 -20.68 4.38 1.08
N TYR A 274 -20.55 3.90 2.29
CA TYR A 274 -20.31 2.51 2.63
C TYR A 274 -21.39 2.01 3.58
N PRO A 275 -22.44 1.32 3.07
CA PRO A 275 -23.42 0.62 3.91
C PRO A 275 -22.76 -0.61 4.53
N TYR A 276 -23.01 -0.88 5.80
CA TYR A 276 -22.49 -2.05 6.50
C TYR A 276 -23.60 -2.67 7.39
N LEU A 277 -23.62 -4.00 7.48
CA LEU A 277 -24.61 -4.83 8.20
C LEU A 277 -26.09 -4.60 7.89
N ASP A 278 -26.45 -3.68 7.00
CA ASP A 278 -27.84 -3.54 6.58
C ASP A 278 -28.22 -4.73 5.69
N LYS A 279 -29.06 -5.62 6.21
CA LYS A 279 -29.52 -6.86 5.54
C LYS A 279 -30.24 -6.61 4.20
N GLY A 280 -30.45 -5.35 3.83
CA GLY A 280 -31.11 -4.92 2.59
C GLY A 280 -30.16 -4.42 1.51
N PHE A 281 -28.88 -4.21 1.79
CA PHE A 281 -27.90 -3.65 0.84
C PHE A 281 -26.76 -4.65 0.59
N ASN A 282 -26.91 -5.49 -0.43
CA ASN A 282 -25.75 -6.16 -1.01
C ASN A 282 -24.99 -5.12 -1.85
N ARG A 283 -23.72 -4.88 -1.56
CA ARG A 283 -22.77 -4.28 -2.51
C ARG A 283 -22.53 -5.29 -3.66
N THR A 284 -23.55 -5.50 -4.50
CA THR A 284 -23.37 -6.13 -5.80
C THR A 284 -22.88 -5.05 -6.73
N GLY A 285 -21.57 -4.90 -6.82
CA GLY A 285 -20.97 -3.93 -7.71
C GLY A 285 -19.68 -3.33 -7.15
N ALA A 286 -18.82 -4.11 -6.53
CA ALA A 286 -17.40 -3.89 -6.72
C ALA A 286 -17.06 -4.59 -8.05
N PRO A 287 -16.57 -3.84 -9.08
CA PRO A 287 -16.05 -4.48 -10.27
C PRO A 287 -14.86 -5.36 -9.92
#